data_23075d9e3b6882bc1f5525cecbeee9c6
#
_entry.id   23075d9e3b6882bc1f5525cecbeee9c6
#
_cell.length_a   1.000
_cell.length_b   1.000
_cell.length_c   1.000
_cell.angle_alpha   90.00
_cell.angle_beta   90.00
_cell.angle_gamma   90.00
#
_symmetry.space_group_name_H-M   'P 1'
#
loop_
_entity.id
_entity.type
_entity.pdbx_description
1 polymer ?
#
loop_
_entity_poly.entity_id
_entity_poly.type
_entity_poly.pdbx_seq_one_letter_code
_entity_poly.pdbx_strand_id
1 'polypeptide(L)'
;MTTHQDPKVYLFFTRTDNGKAAAKQFVQRINERTENRDKEITISAYRAQLKALKKWGNKKSVDLSVIQQPVLVANGDHDRMVPTVNTYDLAKRLPNSSLIIYPDAGHGGIFQFYDDFVKQSLTLLAK
;
A
#
# COMPACT_ATOMS: atom_id res chain seq x y z
N MET A 1 -27.91 -11.40 10.58
CA MET A 1 -26.54 -11.27 11.10
C MET A 1 -25.72 -10.52 10.07
N THR A 2 -25.51 -9.23 10.25
CA THR A 2 -24.62 -8.42 9.40
C THR A 2 -23.19 -8.83 9.77
N THR A 3 -22.58 -9.69 8.97
CA THR A 3 -21.15 -9.96 9.07
C THR A 3 -20.43 -8.66 8.76
N HIS A 4 -19.91 -7.98 9.77
CA HIS A 4 -19.03 -6.83 9.59
C HIS A 4 -17.76 -7.34 8.93
N GLN A 5 -17.74 -7.25 7.61
CA GLN A 5 -16.56 -7.61 6.84
C GLN A 5 -15.45 -6.58 7.14
N ASP A 6 -14.22 -7.04 7.36
CA ASP A 6 -13.08 -6.15 7.64
C ASP A 6 -12.98 -5.08 6.52
N PRO A 7 -12.96 -3.78 6.86
CA PRO A 7 -12.88 -2.70 5.87
C PRO A 7 -11.71 -2.84 4.89
N LYS A 8 -10.62 -3.49 5.29
CA LYS A 8 -9.45 -3.73 4.43
C LYS A 8 -9.80 -4.56 3.19
N VAL A 9 -10.79 -5.45 3.28
CA VAL A 9 -11.26 -6.23 2.12
C VAL A 9 -11.71 -5.30 0.99
N TYR A 10 -12.44 -4.23 1.31
CA TYR A 10 -12.96 -3.29 0.32
C TYR A 10 -11.96 -2.21 -0.10
N LEU A 11 -11.09 -1.83 0.82
CA LEU A 11 -10.14 -0.73 0.62
C LEU A 11 -8.90 -1.19 -0.14
N PHE A 12 -8.41 -2.40 0.14
CA PHE A 12 -7.11 -2.87 -0.31
C PHE A 12 -7.17 -3.74 -1.56
N PHE A 13 -8.32 -4.38 -1.85
CA PHE A 13 -8.42 -5.36 -2.91
C PHE A 13 -9.48 -4.99 -3.95
N THR A 14 -9.34 -5.55 -5.15
CA THR A 14 -10.34 -5.41 -6.22
C THR A 14 -11.60 -6.23 -5.90
N ARG A 15 -12.67 -5.99 -6.65
CA ARG A 15 -13.93 -6.76 -6.50
C ARG A 15 -14.02 -7.97 -7.42
N THR A 16 -12.97 -8.25 -8.16
CA THR A 16 -12.84 -9.47 -8.98
C THR A 16 -12.75 -10.70 -8.08
N ASP A 17 -12.91 -11.88 -8.66
CA ASP A 17 -12.77 -13.11 -7.89
C ASP A 17 -11.34 -13.31 -7.37
N ASN A 18 -10.34 -12.89 -8.15
CA ASN A 18 -8.94 -12.86 -7.73
C ASN A 18 -8.71 -11.91 -6.55
N GLY A 19 -9.22 -10.67 -6.63
CA GLY A 19 -9.13 -9.70 -5.53
C GLY A 19 -9.83 -10.17 -4.26
N LYS A 20 -11.02 -10.80 -4.36
CA LYS A 20 -11.73 -11.39 -3.23
C LYS A 20 -10.95 -12.55 -2.58
N ALA A 21 -10.34 -13.41 -3.40
CA ALA A 21 -9.51 -14.52 -2.90
C ALA A 21 -8.28 -13.99 -2.16
N ALA A 22 -7.59 -12.99 -2.73
CA ALA A 22 -6.45 -12.32 -2.10
C ALA A 22 -6.83 -11.64 -0.78
N ALA A 23 -7.98 -10.95 -0.75
CA ALA A 23 -8.51 -10.33 0.47
C ALA A 23 -8.75 -11.35 1.59
N LYS A 24 -9.36 -12.48 1.27
CA LYS A 24 -9.59 -13.58 2.23
C LYS A 24 -8.28 -14.09 2.81
N GLN A 25 -7.30 -14.37 1.96
CA GLN A 25 -5.97 -14.82 2.39
C GLN A 25 -5.25 -13.79 3.25
N PHE A 26 -5.32 -12.51 2.88
CA PHE A 26 -4.73 -11.44 3.66
C PHE A 26 -5.34 -11.33 5.06
N VAL A 27 -6.68 -11.31 5.17
CA VAL A 27 -7.38 -11.24 6.46
C VAL A 27 -7.06 -12.48 7.32
N GLN A 28 -6.97 -13.67 6.71
CA GLN A 28 -6.55 -14.88 7.42
C GLN A 28 -5.15 -14.70 8.01
N ARG A 29 -4.16 -14.30 7.21
CA ARG A 29 -2.77 -14.11 7.67
C ARG A 29 -2.62 -13.08 8.78
N ILE A 30 -3.29 -11.94 8.71
CA ILE A 30 -3.19 -10.92 9.77
C ILE A 30 -3.82 -11.37 11.09
N ASN A 31 -4.68 -12.40 11.07
CA ASN A 31 -5.31 -12.97 12.26
C ASN A 31 -4.55 -14.19 12.82
N GLU A 32 -3.54 -14.71 12.13
CA GLU A 32 -2.69 -15.81 12.61
C GLU A 32 -1.86 -15.40 13.83
N ARG A 33 -1.40 -14.13 13.86
CA ARG A 33 -0.65 -13.61 15.00
C ARG A 33 -1.60 -13.31 16.16
N THR A 34 -1.49 -14.08 17.23
CA THR A 34 -2.29 -13.94 18.45
C THR A 34 -1.57 -13.21 19.57
N GLU A 35 -0.23 -13.23 19.58
CA GLU A 35 0.61 -12.61 20.59
C GLU A 35 1.20 -11.29 20.09
N ASN A 36 1.50 -10.39 21.01
CA ASN A 36 2.11 -9.07 20.76
C ASN A 36 1.39 -8.29 19.64
N ARG A 37 0.07 -8.36 19.61
CA ARG A 37 -0.74 -7.60 18.65
C ARG A 37 -0.72 -6.13 18.99
N ASP A 38 -0.71 -5.29 17.95
CA ASP A 38 -0.83 -3.85 18.12
C ASP A 38 -2.20 -3.49 18.71
N LYS A 39 -2.23 -2.40 19.46
CA LYS A 39 -3.49 -1.84 19.97
C LYS A 39 -4.34 -1.34 18.80
N GLU A 40 -5.66 -1.43 18.95
CA GLU A 40 -6.57 -0.83 17.99
C GLU A 40 -6.37 0.69 17.92
N ILE A 41 -6.56 1.24 16.71
CA ILE A 41 -6.45 2.69 16.51
C ILE A 41 -7.55 3.42 17.29
N THR A 42 -7.18 4.40 18.10
CA THR A 42 -8.14 5.26 18.80
C THR A 42 -8.71 6.32 17.85
N ILE A 43 -9.91 6.83 18.16
CA ILE A 43 -10.53 7.92 17.40
C ILE A 43 -9.63 9.17 17.40
N SER A 44 -8.95 9.46 18.50
CA SER A 44 -8.02 10.59 18.58
C SER A 44 -6.81 10.42 17.66
N ALA A 45 -6.21 9.22 17.62
CA ALA A 45 -5.10 8.90 16.72
C ALA A 45 -5.54 8.98 15.24
N TYR A 46 -6.71 8.43 14.91
CA TYR A 46 -7.28 8.53 13.56
C TYR A 46 -7.47 9.99 13.11
N ARG A 47 -8.08 10.82 13.96
CA ARG A 47 -8.26 12.26 13.68
C ARG A 47 -6.93 13.00 13.52
N ALA A 48 -5.92 12.67 14.34
CA ALA A 48 -4.59 13.24 14.23
C ALA A 48 -3.93 12.88 12.88
N GLN A 49 -4.04 11.63 12.44
CA GLN A 49 -3.55 11.18 11.13
C GLN A 49 -4.23 11.92 9.98
N LEU A 50 -5.57 12.02 9.99
CA LEU A 50 -6.31 12.75 8.95
C LEU A 50 -5.89 14.23 8.89
N LYS A 51 -5.71 14.88 10.04
CA LYS A 51 -5.22 16.27 10.11
C LYS A 51 -3.81 16.40 9.53
N ALA A 52 -2.92 15.45 9.83
CA ALA A 52 -1.56 15.43 9.31
C ALA A 52 -1.55 15.25 7.78
N LEU A 53 -2.32 14.29 7.26
CA LEU A 53 -2.47 14.04 5.82
C LEU A 53 -3.01 15.28 5.09
N LYS A 54 -4.05 15.92 5.61
CA LYS A 54 -4.60 17.16 5.04
C LYS A 54 -3.56 18.29 5.02
N LYS A 55 -2.82 18.48 6.12
CA LYS A 55 -1.75 19.48 6.22
C LYS A 55 -0.63 19.19 5.22
N TRP A 56 -0.25 17.93 5.06
CA TRP A 56 0.79 17.51 4.12
C TRP A 56 0.32 17.71 2.67
N GLY A 57 -0.89 17.26 2.32
CA GLY A 57 -1.42 17.36 0.95
C GLY A 57 -1.61 18.80 0.44
N ASN A 58 -1.74 19.76 1.35
CA ASN A 58 -1.83 21.19 1.00
C ASN A 58 -0.46 21.88 0.86
N LYS A 59 0.65 21.15 1.07
CA LYS A 59 1.99 21.71 0.89
C LYS A 59 2.40 21.68 -0.59
N LYS A 60 3.28 22.61 -0.94
CA LYS A 60 3.97 22.55 -2.24
C LYS A 60 4.72 21.22 -2.36
N SER A 61 4.67 20.64 -3.55
CA SER A 61 5.42 19.44 -3.87
C SER A 61 6.91 19.63 -3.60
N VAL A 62 7.54 18.65 -2.94
CA VAL A 62 8.97 18.66 -2.67
C VAL A 62 9.74 18.19 -3.90
N ASP A 63 10.98 18.64 -4.02
CA ASP A 63 11.92 18.15 -5.02
C ASP A 63 12.41 16.76 -4.60
N LEU A 64 12.11 15.75 -5.43
CA LEU A 64 12.55 14.36 -5.20
C LEU A 64 13.88 14.04 -5.88
N SER A 65 14.42 14.94 -6.69
CA SER A 65 15.70 14.75 -7.37
C SER A 65 16.89 14.62 -6.41
N VAL A 66 16.72 15.09 -5.18
CA VAL A 66 17.73 14.97 -4.11
C VAL A 66 17.87 13.55 -3.54
N ILE A 67 16.91 12.65 -3.82
CA ILE A 67 16.92 11.26 -3.34
C ILE A 67 17.71 10.43 -4.34
N GLN A 68 18.98 10.20 -4.04
CA GLN A 68 19.90 9.46 -4.93
C GLN A 68 19.91 7.95 -4.66
N GLN A 69 19.38 7.52 -3.54
CA GLN A 69 19.28 6.10 -3.18
C GLN A 69 18.37 5.36 -4.16
N PRO A 70 18.62 4.07 -4.42
CA PRO A 70 17.69 3.23 -5.16
C PRO A 70 16.33 3.16 -4.45
N VAL A 71 15.24 3.37 -5.19
CA VAL A 71 13.87 3.34 -4.65
C VAL A 71 13.02 2.36 -5.44
N LEU A 72 12.40 1.39 -4.77
CA LEU A 72 11.37 0.56 -5.35
C LEU A 72 10.01 1.24 -5.16
N VAL A 73 9.34 1.56 -6.25
CA VAL A 73 8.00 2.17 -6.27
C VAL A 73 7.01 1.12 -6.74
N ALA A 74 6.07 0.72 -5.88
CA ALA A 74 5.13 -0.35 -6.17
C ALA A 74 3.70 0.03 -5.81
N ASN A 75 2.72 -0.37 -6.64
CA ASN A 75 1.30 -0.18 -6.37
C ASN A 75 0.45 -1.18 -7.17
N GLY A 76 -0.85 -1.28 -6.85
CA GLY A 76 -1.84 -1.95 -7.70
C GLY A 76 -2.34 -1.03 -8.81
N ASP A 77 -2.74 -1.59 -9.94
CA ASP A 77 -3.29 -0.85 -11.08
C ASP A 77 -4.69 -0.26 -10.83
N HIS A 78 -5.38 -0.78 -9.80
CA HIS A 78 -6.72 -0.36 -9.38
C HIS A 78 -6.74 0.24 -7.96
N ASP A 79 -5.65 0.86 -7.50
CA ASP A 79 -5.62 1.52 -6.20
C ASP A 79 -6.55 2.75 -6.17
N ARG A 80 -7.60 2.65 -5.37
CA ARG A 80 -8.60 3.71 -5.17
C ARG A 80 -8.32 4.60 -3.96
N MET A 81 -7.45 4.16 -3.05
CA MET A 81 -7.06 4.95 -1.87
C MET A 81 -5.93 5.92 -2.20
N VAL A 82 -4.91 5.43 -2.88
CA VAL A 82 -3.80 6.22 -3.41
C VAL A 82 -3.73 5.95 -4.92
N PRO A 83 -4.39 6.76 -5.74
CA PRO A 83 -4.53 6.50 -7.18
C PRO A 83 -3.20 6.19 -7.86
N THR A 84 -3.17 5.15 -8.68
CA THR A 84 -1.97 4.61 -9.33
C THR A 84 -1.21 5.66 -10.16
N VAL A 85 -1.90 6.71 -10.63
CA VAL A 85 -1.26 7.84 -11.31
C VAL A 85 -0.19 8.53 -10.44
N ASN A 86 -0.38 8.57 -9.11
CA ASN A 86 0.61 9.12 -8.18
C ASN A 86 1.88 8.26 -8.13
N THR A 87 1.74 6.96 -8.33
CA THR A 87 2.87 6.02 -8.37
C THR A 87 3.73 6.25 -9.61
N TYR A 88 3.09 6.48 -10.76
CA TYR A 88 3.81 6.87 -11.99
C TYR A 88 4.51 8.23 -11.85
N ASP A 89 3.83 9.24 -11.24
CA ASP A 89 4.45 10.55 -10.99
C ASP A 89 5.65 10.42 -10.04
N LEU A 90 5.51 9.63 -8.97
CA LEU A 90 6.59 9.38 -8.02
C LEU A 90 7.81 8.74 -8.70
N ALA A 91 7.59 7.68 -9.48
CA ALA A 91 8.66 7.00 -10.21
C ALA A 91 9.36 7.92 -11.22
N LYS A 92 8.61 8.79 -11.92
CA LYS A 92 9.16 9.76 -12.87
C LYS A 92 10.02 10.84 -12.19
N ARG A 93 9.69 11.23 -10.95
CA ARG A 93 10.37 12.31 -10.22
C ARG A 93 11.59 11.84 -9.43
N LEU A 94 11.70 10.54 -9.17
CA LEU A 94 12.85 9.95 -8.49
C LEU A 94 13.94 9.61 -9.52
N PRO A 95 15.20 10.03 -9.30
CA PRO A 95 16.29 9.83 -10.29
C PRO A 95 16.72 8.35 -10.41
N ASN A 96 16.55 7.56 -9.36
CA ASN A 96 16.99 6.16 -9.31
C ASN A 96 15.85 5.27 -8.78
N SER A 97 14.80 5.10 -9.59
CA SER A 97 13.64 4.30 -9.23
C SER A 97 13.42 3.09 -10.12
N SER A 98 12.89 2.02 -9.52
CA SER A 98 12.33 0.86 -10.21
C SER A 98 10.83 0.84 -9.95
N LEU A 99 10.01 0.70 -11.00
CA LEU A 99 8.56 0.75 -10.92
C LEU A 99 7.95 -0.63 -11.10
N ILE A 100 7.02 -1.00 -10.21
CA ILE A 100 6.19 -2.19 -10.33
C ILE A 100 4.72 -1.79 -10.19
N ILE A 101 3.89 -2.19 -11.16
CA ILE A 101 2.43 -2.06 -11.09
C ILE A 101 1.84 -3.46 -11.16
N TYR A 102 1.18 -3.86 -10.09
CA TYR A 102 0.54 -5.17 -9.99
C TYR A 102 -0.84 -5.17 -10.64
N PRO A 103 -1.09 -6.10 -11.59
CA PRO A 103 -2.37 -6.17 -12.29
C PRO A 103 -3.48 -6.67 -11.35
N ASP A 104 -4.70 -6.21 -11.58
CA ASP A 104 -5.88 -6.58 -10.80
C ASP A 104 -5.67 -6.46 -9.29
N ALA A 105 -4.98 -5.41 -8.86
CA ALA A 105 -4.65 -5.15 -7.48
C ALA A 105 -5.04 -3.73 -7.05
N GLY A 106 -5.56 -3.62 -5.83
CA GLY A 106 -5.88 -2.35 -5.19
C GLY A 106 -4.73 -1.84 -4.31
N HIS A 107 -5.08 -1.12 -3.25
CA HIS A 107 -4.12 -0.58 -2.28
C HIS A 107 -3.27 -1.65 -1.59
N GLY A 108 -3.78 -2.87 -1.48
CA GLY A 108 -3.07 -4.03 -0.95
C GLY A 108 -2.23 -4.79 -1.96
N GLY A 109 -1.86 -4.19 -3.10
CA GLY A 109 -1.13 -4.87 -4.17
C GLY A 109 0.13 -5.60 -3.71
N ILE A 110 0.94 -4.98 -2.85
CA ILE A 110 2.14 -5.60 -2.27
C ILE A 110 1.83 -6.80 -1.36
N PHE A 111 0.64 -6.89 -0.79
CA PHE A 111 0.20 -8.02 0.01
C PHE A 111 -0.42 -9.13 -0.85
N GLN A 112 -1.03 -8.77 -1.97
CA GLN A 112 -1.58 -9.70 -2.95
C GLN A 112 -0.46 -10.41 -3.70
N PHE A 113 0.60 -9.70 -4.05
CA PHE A 113 1.78 -10.17 -4.78
C PHE A 113 3.03 -10.21 -3.90
N TYR A 114 2.88 -10.61 -2.63
CA TYR A 114 3.94 -10.50 -1.63
C TYR A 114 5.22 -11.27 -1.99
N ASP A 115 5.12 -12.42 -2.65
CA ASP A 115 6.29 -13.22 -3.04
C ASP A 115 7.17 -12.46 -4.04
N ASP A 116 6.55 -11.87 -5.07
CA ASP A 116 7.27 -11.04 -6.05
C ASP A 116 7.79 -9.76 -5.41
N PHE A 117 6.95 -9.06 -4.62
CA PHE A 117 7.36 -7.83 -3.94
C PHE A 117 8.57 -8.04 -3.03
N VAL A 118 8.60 -9.11 -2.24
CA VAL A 118 9.73 -9.46 -1.37
C VAL A 118 10.98 -9.77 -2.20
N LYS A 119 10.86 -10.57 -3.27
CA LYS A 119 11.95 -10.88 -4.17
C LYS A 119 12.58 -9.62 -4.80
N GLN A 120 11.75 -8.71 -5.31
CA GLN A 120 12.21 -7.45 -5.89
C GLN A 120 12.87 -6.54 -4.84
N SER A 121 12.29 -6.48 -3.65
CA SER A 121 12.86 -5.72 -2.53
C SER A 121 14.22 -6.26 -2.10
N LEU A 122 14.38 -7.58 -1.96
CA LEU A 122 15.67 -8.19 -1.64
C LEU A 122 16.72 -7.94 -2.74
N THR A 123 16.32 -8.00 -4.01
CA THR A 123 17.21 -7.69 -5.14
C THR A 123 17.69 -6.24 -5.11
N LEU A 124 16.82 -5.30 -4.71
CA LEU A 124 17.20 -3.89 -4.58
C LEU A 124 18.14 -3.67 -3.40
N LEU A 125 17.88 -4.32 -2.26
CA LEU A 125 18.68 -4.17 -1.03
C LEU A 125 20.05 -4.85 -1.10
N ALA A 126 20.26 -5.78 -2.05
CA ALA A 126 21.52 -6.48 -2.26
C ALA A 126 22.52 -5.69 -3.14
N LYS A 127 22.14 -4.54 -3.67
CA LYS A 127 22.98 -3.65 -4.48
C LYS A 127 23.72 -2.67 -3.60
#